data_18fc15d90320a7a288c9ceb199695a5f
#
_entry.id   18fc15d90320a7a288c9ceb199695a5f
#
_cell.length_a   1.000
_cell.length_b   1.000
_cell.length_c   1.000
_cell.angle_alpha   90.00
_cell.angle_beta   90.00
_cell.angle_gamma   90.00
#
_symmetry.space_group_name_H-M   'P 1'
#
loop_
_entity.id
_entity.type
_entity.pdbx_description
1 polymer ?
#
loop_
_entity_poly.entity_id
_entity_poly.type
_entity_poly.pdbx_seq_one_letter_code
_entity_poly.pdbx_strand_id
1 'polypeptide(L)'
;MHLDNTDLCDLRFVCILWSMPTDAEITFADHMGRFYARRFSFPPMVGRLIGYLAVCDPPNPTIGELAEDLLASRSAIAGAVKVLETIHVVQRSRVAGERMDRVRIDLSSQQSMGMDVSEYEEMRELAREGLEVLGDAPLGRRAALLEMSAFAEFLVEQMPKLRQEWEARRQALVASGDLPEERPGQRRHP
;
A
#
# COMPACT_ATOMS: atom_id res chain seq x y z
N MET A 1 -42.78 50.82 -3.82
CA MET A 1 -41.34 50.71 -3.70
C MET A 1 -41.06 49.32 -3.11
N HIS A 2 -41.00 48.32 -4.00
CA HIS A 2 -40.85 46.90 -3.65
C HIS A 2 -39.35 46.62 -3.70
N LEU A 3 -38.80 46.18 -2.56
CA LEU A 3 -37.47 45.64 -2.48
C LEU A 3 -37.56 44.12 -2.66
N ASP A 4 -37.13 43.62 -3.81
CA ASP A 4 -36.98 42.20 -4.10
C ASP A 4 -35.85 41.64 -3.22
N ASN A 5 -36.26 40.64 -2.42
CA ASN A 5 -35.41 39.92 -1.51
C ASN A 5 -35.02 38.57 -2.18
N THR A 6 -34.20 38.63 -3.25
CA THR A 6 -33.85 37.42 -4.05
C THR A 6 -32.35 37.23 -4.24
N ASP A 7 -31.49 37.75 -3.36
CA ASP A 7 -30.02 37.59 -3.52
C ASP A 7 -29.33 37.06 -2.26
N LEU A 8 -29.85 35.94 -1.71
CA LEU A 8 -29.22 35.29 -0.55
C LEU A 8 -29.25 33.76 -0.66
N CYS A 9 -28.87 33.23 -1.83
CA CYS A 9 -28.71 31.78 -1.93
C CYS A 9 -27.68 31.37 -2.99
N ASP A 10 -26.48 31.95 -2.95
CA ASP A 10 -25.37 31.40 -3.76
C ASP A 10 -24.11 31.16 -2.89
N LEU A 11 -24.34 30.68 -1.67
CA LEU A 11 -23.33 29.93 -0.94
C LEU A 11 -23.38 28.50 -1.47
N ARG A 12 -22.64 28.24 -2.55
CA ARG A 12 -22.26 26.91 -2.96
C ARG A 12 -21.38 26.29 -1.86
N PHE A 13 -22.02 25.88 -0.78
CA PHE A 13 -21.52 24.80 0.03
C PHE A 13 -21.49 23.58 -0.90
N VAL A 14 -20.35 23.34 -1.53
CA VAL A 14 -20.03 22.00 -2.03
C VAL A 14 -19.90 21.15 -0.75
N CYS A 15 -21.04 20.74 -0.19
CA CYS A 15 -21.11 19.57 0.66
C CYS A 15 -20.61 18.43 -0.24
N ILE A 16 -19.33 18.10 -0.14
CA ILE A 16 -18.85 16.78 -0.55
C ILE A 16 -19.65 15.85 0.36
N LEU A 17 -20.75 15.29 -0.20
CA LEU A 17 -21.54 14.27 0.46
C LEU A 17 -20.61 13.08 0.63
N TRP A 18 -20.01 12.95 1.80
CA TRP A 18 -19.33 11.74 2.20
C TRP A 18 -20.36 10.62 2.09
N SER A 19 -20.21 9.77 1.09
CA SER A 19 -21.06 8.62 0.94
C SER A 19 -20.69 7.60 2.00
N MET A 20 -21.66 7.18 2.80
CA MET A 20 -21.47 6.04 3.70
C MET A 20 -21.00 4.83 2.87
N PRO A 21 -20.01 4.05 3.37
CA PRO A 21 -19.55 2.87 2.66
C PRO A 21 -20.68 1.88 2.44
N THR A 22 -20.72 1.28 1.27
CA THR A 22 -21.68 0.22 0.95
C THR A 22 -21.33 -1.09 1.65
N ASP A 23 -22.32 -1.96 1.87
CA ASP A 23 -22.06 -3.30 2.41
C ASP A 23 -21.08 -4.11 1.54
N ALA A 24 -21.08 -3.88 0.23
CA ALA A 24 -20.17 -4.54 -0.70
C ALA A 24 -18.70 -4.10 -0.49
N GLU A 25 -18.45 -2.81 -0.28
CA GLU A 25 -17.11 -2.28 0.01
C GLU A 25 -16.58 -2.80 1.35
N ILE A 26 -17.42 -2.81 2.39
CA ILE A 26 -17.05 -3.37 3.69
C ILE A 26 -16.79 -4.87 3.61
N THR A 27 -17.63 -5.61 2.89
CA THR A 27 -17.44 -7.06 2.66
C THR A 27 -16.12 -7.32 1.94
N PHE A 28 -15.79 -6.55 0.91
CA PHE A 28 -14.52 -6.64 0.20
C PHE A 28 -13.34 -6.34 1.13
N ALA A 29 -13.42 -5.26 1.93
CA ALA A 29 -12.41 -4.92 2.93
C ALA A 29 -12.18 -6.08 3.92
N ASP A 30 -13.25 -6.73 4.39
CA ASP A 30 -13.17 -7.89 5.30
C ASP A 30 -12.53 -9.11 4.62
N HIS A 31 -12.81 -9.35 3.33
CA HIS A 31 -12.13 -10.40 2.57
C HIS A 31 -10.63 -10.16 2.47
N MET A 32 -10.22 -8.93 2.18
CA MET A 32 -8.82 -8.52 2.15
C MET A 32 -8.17 -8.66 3.54
N GLY A 33 -8.88 -8.27 4.61
CA GLY A 33 -8.43 -8.48 5.99
C GLY A 33 -8.10 -9.94 6.29
N ARG A 34 -9.01 -10.86 5.94
CA ARG A 34 -8.80 -12.30 6.11
C ARG A 34 -7.66 -12.85 5.24
N PHE A 35 -7.53 -12.38 4.00
CA PHE A 35 -6.45 -12.79 3.10
C PHE A 35 -5.07 -12.42 3.67
N TYR A 36 -4.87 -11.14 4.04
CA TYR A 36 -3.58 -10.66 4.55
C TYR A 36 -3.23 -11.27 5.91
N ALA A 37 -4.23 -11.49 6.79
CA ALA A 37 -4.01 -12.16 8.06
C ALA A 37 -3.52 -13.61 7.88
N ARG A 38 -4.11 -14.37 6.95
CA ARG A 38 -3.68 -15.75 6.68
C ARG A 38 -2.35 -15.86 5.96
N ARG A 39 -2.11 -14.93 5.00
CA ARG A 39 -0.93 -15.05 4.11
C ARG A 39 0.33 -14.44 4.71
N PHE A 40 0.19 -13.35 5.47
CA PHE A 40 1.30 -12.54 5.96
C PHE A 40 1.30 -12.36 7.47
N SER A 41 0.37 -12.99 8.18
CA SER A 41 0.19 -12.82 9.64
C SER A 41 -0.02 -11.37 10.08
N PHE A 42 -0.51 -10.51 9.19
CA PHE A 42 -0.83 -9.14 9.53
C PHE A 42 -2.07 -9.06 10.44
N PRO A 43 -2.14 -8.05 11.33
CA PRO A 43 -3.39 -7.75 12.01
C PRO A 43 -4.52 -7.55 10.98
N PRO A 44 -5.73 -8.11 11.20
CA PRO A 44 -6.83 -8.05 10.21
C PRO A 44 -7.14 -6.63 9.72
N MET A 45 -6.99 -5.60 10.57
CA MET A 45 -7.22 -4.21 10.24
C MET A 45 -6.28 -3.70 9.14
N VAL A 46 -5.05 -4.20 9.05
CA VAL A 46 -4.08 -3.84 8.00
C VAL A 46 -4.63 -4.22 6.62
N GLY A 47 -5.09 -5.46 6.46
CA GLY A 47 -5.67 -5.92 5.21
C GLY A 47 -7.04 -5.28 4.90
N ARG A 48 -7.89 -5.04 5.93
CA ARG A 48 -9.15 -4.31 5.77
C ARG A 48 -8.90 -2.90 5.22
N LEU A 49 -7.89 -2.23 5.74
CA LEU A 49 -7.53 -0.89 5.30
C LEU A 49 -7.06 -0.86 3.84
N ILE A 50 -6.22 -1.82 3.42
CA ILE A 50 -5.84 -1.96 1.99
C ILE A 50 -7.07 -2.14 1.12
N GLY A 51 -7.96 -3.08 1.51
CA GLY A 51 -9.18 -3.36 0.75
C GLY A 51 -10.08 -2.14 0.63
N TYR A 52 -10.33 -1.45 1.72
CA TYR A 52 -11.19 -0.27 1.71
C TYR A 52 -10.60 0.89 0.90
N LEU A 53 -9.32 1.19 1.06
CA LEU A 53 -8.63 2.23 0.26
C LEU A 53 -8.63 1.95 -1.25
N ALA A 54 -8.81 0.70 -1.66
CA ALA A 54 -8.87 0.34 -3.08
C ALA A 54 -10.24 0.63 -3.72
N VAL A 55 -11.30 0.78 -2.92
CA VAL A 55 -12.68 0.90 -3.42
C VAL A 55 -13.43 2.12 -2.89
N CYS A 56 -12.90 2.82 -1.87
CA CYS A 56 -13.59 3.94 -1.22
C CYS A 56 -13.82 5.14 -2.15
N ASP A 57 -14.96 5.79 -1.99
CA ASP A 57 -15.33 7.03 -2.66
C ASP A 57 -15.84 8.06 -1.62
N PRO A 58 -15.24 9.26 -1.53
CA PRO A 58 -14.12 9.76 -2.32
C PRO A 58 -12.78 9.07 -1.98
N PRO A 59 -11.84 9.02 -2.93
CA PRO A 59 -10.52 8.44 -2.69
C PRO A 59 -9.69 9.32 -1.73
N ASN A 60 -8.69 8.72 -1.11
CA ASN A 60 -7.77 9.37 -0.18
C ASN A 60 -8.45 9.92 1.11
N PRO A 61 -9.14 9.08 1.88
CA PRO A 61 -9.76 9.46 3.13
C PRO A 61 -8.74 9.87 4.20
N THR A 62 -9.18 10.63 5.22
CA THR A 62 -8.42 10.90 6.43
C THR A 62 -8.48 9.72 7.40
N ILE A 63 -7.61 9.70 8.43
CA ILE A 63 -7.69 8.68 9.51
C ILE A 63 -9.04 8.74 10.25
N GLY A 64 -9.65 9.94 10.36
CA GLY A 64 -10.95 10.10 11.00
C GLY A 64 -12.05 9.42 10.19
N GLU A 65 -12.13 9.71 8.91
CA GLU A 65 -13.08 9.13 7.96
C GLU A 65 -12.92 7.61 7.89
N LEU A 66 -11.70 7.11 7.78
CA LEU A 66 -11.42 5.65 7.82
C LEU A 66 -11.89 4.99 9.12
N ALA A 67 -11.78 5.69 10.26
CA ALA A 67 -12.23 5.16 11.52
C ALA A 67 -13.77 5.07 11.61
N GLU A 68 -14.47 6.03 11.04
CA GLU A 68 -15.93 6.05 10.94
C GLU A 68 -16.43 4.97 9.98
N ASP A 69 -15.87 4.89 8.77
CA ASP A 69 -16.26 3.97 7.71
C ASP A 69 -16.02 2.50 8.07
N LEU A 70 -14.87 2.20 8.68
CA LEU A 70 -14.50 0.83 9.06
C LEU A 70 -14.97 0.44 10.46
N LEU A 71 -15.74 1.32 11.16
CA LEU A 71 -16.22 1.14 12.52
C LEU A 71 -15.10 0.76 13.49
N ALA A 72 -13.98 1.47 13.41
CA ALA A 72 -12.76 1.19 14.16
C ALA A 72 -12.30 2.42 14.97
N SER A 73 -11.44 2.20 15.96
CA SER A 73 -10.84 3.34 16.67
C SER A 73 -9.80 4.04 15.79
N ARG A 74 -9.65 5.36 15.94
CA ARG A 74 -8.59 6.14 15.26
C ARG A 74 -7.19 5.59 15.52
N SER A 75 -6.95 5.06 16.72
CA SER A 75 -5.67 4.43 17.07
C SER A 75 -5.43 3.12 16.31
N ALA A 76 -6.46 2.29 16.10
CA ALA A 76 -6.37 1.07 15.31
C ALA A 76 -6.07 1.38 13.83
N ILE A 77 -6.75 2.39 13.26
CA ILE A 77 -6.48 2.87 11.89
C ILE A 77 -5.07 3.44 11.79
N ALA A 78 -4.66 4.32 12.71
CA ALA A 78 -3.32 4.91 12.70
C ALA A 78 -2.22 3.83 12.81
N GLY A 79 -2.43 2.79 13.62
CA GLY A 79 -1.54 1.64 13.72
C GLY A 79 -1.44 0.85 12.41
N ALA A 80 -2.59 0.58 11.77
CA ALA A 80 -2.63 -0.10 10.47
C ALA A 80 -1.95 0.72 9.37
N VAL A 81 -2.21 2.04 9.31
CA VAL A 81 -1.53 2.96 8.37
C VAL A 81 -0.01 2.91 8.58
N LYS A 82 0.46 2.96 9.84
CA LYS A 82 1.90 2.89 10.12
C LYS A 82 2.55 1.60 9.61
N VAL A 83 1.90 0.46 9.79
CA VAL A 83 2.38 -0.82 9.23
C VAL A 83 2.47 -0.74 7.71
N LEU A 84 1.44 -0.22 7.04
CA LEU A 84 1.40 -0.11 5.57
C LEU A 84 2.40 0.92 5.02
N GLU A 85 2.71 1.98 5.78
CA GLU A 85 3.77 2.94 5.43
C GLU A 85 5.16 2.27 5.52
N THR A 86 5.39 1.43 6.53
CA THR A 86 6.66 0.71 6.69
C THR A 86 6.96 -0.21 5.50
N ILE A 87 5.93 -0.82 4.92
CA ILE A 87 6.05 -1.69 3.73
C ILE A 87 5.76 -0.93 2.42
N HIS A 88 5.68 0.39 2.47
CA HIS A 88 5.49 1.29 1.31
C HIS A 88 4.22 1.06 0.48
N VAL A 89 3.18 0.45 1.05
CA VAL A 89 1.89 0.19 0.36
C VAL A 89 0.95 1.39 0.44
N VAL A 90 1.11 2.26 1.44
CA VAL A 90 0.35 3.50 1.55
C VAL A 90 1.26 4.69 1.81
N GLN A 91 0.76 5.87 1.46
CA GLN A 91 1.37 7.15 1.78
C GLN A 91 0.36 8.07 2.46
N ARG A 92 0.87 8.91 3.37
CA ARG A 92 0.13 10.09 3.82
C ARG A 92 0.50 11.29 2.95
N SER A 93 -0.51 12.07 2.60
CA SER A 93 -0.34 13.32 1.88
C SER A 93 -1.12 14.41 2.57
N ARG A 94 -0.54 15.61 2.63
CA ARG A 94 -1.24 16.79 3.13
C ARG A 94 -1.70 17.63 1.94
N VAL A 95 -2.99 17.95 1.93
CA VAL A 95 -3.54 18.89 0.95
C VAL A 95 -3.37 20.31 1.50
N ALA A 96 -2.96 21.24 0.64
CA ALA A 96 -2.81 22.65 1.03
C ALA A 96 -4.15 23.20 1.57
N GLY A 97 -4.12 23.79 2.78
CA GLY A 97 -5.31 24.29 3.48
C GLY A 97 -6.04 23.27 4.35
N GLU A 98 -5.72 21.98 4.29
CA GLU A 98 -6.27 20.97 5.20
C GLU A 98 -5.37 20.78 6.44
N ARG A 99 -6.01 20.54 7.59
CA ARG A 99 -5.29 20.24 8.85
C ARG A 99 -4.95 18.76 9.02
N MET A 100 -5.66 17.89 8.29
CA MET A 100 -5.57 16.45 8.42
C MET A 100 -4.82 15.86 7.23
N ASP A 101 -3.99 14.84 7.50
CA ASP A 101 -3.35 14.06 6.45
C ASP A 101 -4.35 13.08 5.84
N ARG A 102 -4.29 12.90 4.52
CA ARG A 102 -5.05 11.92 3.77
C ARG A 102 -4.20 10.69 3.51
N VAL A 103 -4.84 9.52 3.50
CA VAL A 103 -4.20 8.22 3.28
C VAL A 103 -4.55 7.72 1.90
N ARG A 104 -3.56 7.27 1.15
CA ARG A 104 -3.75 6.70 -0.20
C ARG A 104 -2.89 5.47 -0.41
N ILE A 105 -3.34 4.58 -1.30
CA ILE A 105 -2.52 3.47 -1.80
C ILE A 105 -1.38 4.04 -2.65
N ASP A 106 -0.19 3.47 -2.46
CA ASP A 106 0.99 3.74 -3.29
C ASP A 106 1.52 2.44 -3.90
N LEU A 107 1.36 2.29 -5.20
CA LEU A 107 1.91 1.18 -5.98
C LEU A 107 3.01 1.67 -6.93
N SER A 108 3.61 2.83 -6.66
CA SER A 108 4.64 3.43 -7.51
C SER A 108 6.05 2.92 -7.21
N SER A 109 6.30 2.42 -5.99
CA SER A 109 7.62 1.96 -5.56
C SER A 109 7.84 0.47 -5.83
N GLN A 110 9.11 0.06 -5.87
CA GLN A 110 9.48 -1.36 -5.97
C GLN A 110 9.10 -2.13 -4.71
N GLN A 111 9.23 -1.49 -3.55
CA GLN A 111 8.86 -2.03 -2.25
C GLN A 111 7.36 -2.35 -2.19
N SER A 112 6.50 -1.41 -2.62
CA SER A 112 5.05 -1.62 -2.62
C SER A 112 4.60 -2.77 -3.52
N MET A 113 5.37 -3.06 -4.58
CA MET A 113 5.10 -4.17 -5.50
C MET A 113 5.80 -5.48 -5.08
N GLY A 114 6.56 -5.48 -3.98
CA GLY A 114 7.31 -6.66 -3.53
C GLY A 114 8.47 -7.05 -4.47
N MET A 115 9.00 -6.08 -5.23
CA MET A 115 10.07 -6.29 -6.21
C MET A 115 11.39 -5.63 -5.80
N ASP A 116 11.53 -5.26 -4.54
CA ASP A 116 12.76 -4.73 -3.98
C ASP A 116 13.74 -5.87 -3.70
N VAL A 117 15.00 -5.69 -4.11
CA VAL A 117 16.05 -6.70 -3.93
C VAL A 117 16.82 -6.51 -2.62
N SER A 118 16.68 -5.35 -1.97
CA SER A 118 17.48 -4.98 -0.80
C SER A 118 17.36 -5.98 0.36
N GLU A 119 16.15 -6.53 0.59
CA GLU A 119 15.93 -7.56 1.62
C GLU A 119 16.69 -8.86 1.32
N TYR A 120 16.79 -9.24 0.05
CA TYR A 120 17.52 -10.44 -0.36
C TYR A 120 19.04 -10.21 -0.36
N GLU A 121 19.50 -9.00 -0.67
CA GLU A 121 20.90 -8.61 -0.52
C GLU A 121 21.32 -8.68 0.95
N GLU A 122 20.51 -8.15 1.87
CA GLU A 122 20.75 -8.24 3.31
C GLU A 122 20.71 -9.70 3.80
N MET A 123 19.73 -10.49 3.36
CA MET A 123 19.65 -11.92 3.70
C MET A 123 20.90 -12.67 3.27
N ARG A 124 21.43 -12.39 2.08
CA ARG A 124 22.66 -12.99 1.58
C ARG A 124 23.88 -12.63 2.46
N GLU A 125 23.99 -11.37 2.87
CA GLU A 125 25.08 -10.92 3.75
C GLU A 125 24.97 -11.58 5.13
N LEU A 126 23.79 -11.66 5.74
CA LEU A 126 23.58 -12.34 7.01
C LEU A 126 23.88 -13.85 6.92
N ALA A 127 23.51 -14.49 5.82
CA ALA A 127 23.87 -15.89 5.59
C ALA A 127 25.38 -16.10 5.48
N ARG A 128 26.11 -15.16 4.83
CA ARG A 128 27.58 -15.17 4.74
C ARG A 128 28.22 -15.01 6.11
N GLU A 129 27.77 -14.05 6.92
CA GLU A 129 28.24 -13.88 8.30
C GLU A 129 28.06 -15.16 9.13
N GLY A 130 26.90 -15.79 9.03
CA GLY A 130 26.63 -17.05 9.70
C GLY A 130 27.53 -18.18 9.25
N LEU A 131 27.89 -18.25 7.96
CA LEU A 131 28.86 -19.21 7.42
C LEU A 131 30.26 -18.98 7.95
N GLU A 132 30.68 -17.73 8.13
CA GLU A 132 31.96 -17.38 8.77
C GLU A 132 32.02 -17.86 10.22
N VAL A 133 30.94 -17.68 10.99
CA VAL A 133 30.81 -18.21 12.35
C VAL A 133 30.93 -19.73 12.41
N LEU A 134 30.38 -20.45 11.42
CA LEU A 134 30.47 -21.89 11.34
C LEU A 134 31.83 -22.42 10.85
N GLY A 135 32.63 -21.59 10.17
CA GLY A 135 33.94 -21.95 9.64
C GLY A 135 33.91 -23.25 8.85
N ASP A 136 34.82 -24.19 9.19
CA ASP A 136 34.97 -25.48 8.52
C ASP A 136 33.99 -26.56 9.04
N ALA A 137 32.86 -26.17 9.64
CA ALA A 137 31.86 -27.12 10.09
C ALA A 137 31.36 -28.03 8.95
N PRO A 138 30.99 -29.29 9.25
CA PRO A 138 30.46 -30.22 8.24
C PRO A 138 29.31 -29.63 7.43
N LEU A 139 29.19 -30.04 6.16
CA LEU A 139 28.19 -29.53 5.21
C LEU A 139 26.76 -29.54 5.76
N GLY A 140 26.36 -30.61 6.44
CA GLY A 140 25.03 -30.71 7.05
C GLY A 140 24.72 -29.61 8.09
N ARG A 141 25.74 -29.13 8.82
CA ARG A 141 25.59 -28.01 9.78
C ARG A 141 25.53 -26.65 9.07
N ARG A 142 26.11 -26.53 7.92
CA ARG A 142 26.16 -25.30 7.10
C ARG A 142 24.98 -25.21 6.13
N ALA A 143 24.27 -26.32 5.88
CA ALA A 143 23.30 -26.47 4.80
C ALA A 143 22.23 -25.36 4.76
N ALA A 144 21.65 -25.02 5.90
CA ALA A 144 20.59 -23.99 5.96
C ALA A 144 21.08 -22.62 5.47
N LEU A 145 22.27 -22.20 5.90
CA LEU A 145 22.83 -20.91 5.49
C LEU A 145 23.27 -20.90 4.03
N LEU A 146 23.80 -22.04 3.54
CA LEU A 146 24.13 -22.21 2.14
C LEU A 146 22.88 -22.10 1.25
N GLU A 147 21.79 -22.75 1.65
CA GLU A 147 20.50 -22.68 0.94
C GLU A 147 19.93 -21.25 0.95
N MET A 148 19.94 -20.59 2.12
CA MET A 148 19.50 -19.19 2.23
C MET A 148 20.32 -18.27 1.33
N SER A 149 21.65 -18.39 1.32
CA SER A 149 22.52 -17.56 0.49
C SER A 149 22.26 -17.80 -1.00
N ALA A 150 22.19 -19.07 -1.44
CA ALA A 150 21.92 -19.41 -2.83
C ALA A 150 20.55 -18.94 -3.31
N PHE A 151 19.52 -19.06 -2.46
CA PHE A 151 18.18 -18.58 -2.79
C PHE A 151 18.12 -17.05 -2.85
N ALA A 152 18.76 -16.35 -1.92
CA ALA A 152 18.84 -14.89 -1.94
C ALA A 152 19.57 -14.41 -3.20
N GLU A 153 20.71 -15.02 -3.56
CA GLU A 153 21.45 -14.70 -4.78
C GLU A 153 20.60 -14.90 -6.03
N PHE A 154 19.88 -16.02 -6.12
CA PHE A 154 18.92 -16.29 -7.21
C PHE A 154 17.87 -15.17 -7.32
N LEU A 155 17.28 -14.71 -6.20
CA LEU A 155 16.27 -13.66 -6.23
C LEU A 155 16.85 -12.30 -6.61
N VAL A 156 18.05 -11.96 -6.14
CA VAL A 156 18.76 -10.73 -6.53
C VAL A 156 18.98 -10.69 -8.05
N GLU A 157 19.28 -11.84 -8.66
CA GLU A 157 19.46 -11.94 -10.12
C GLU A 157 18.13 -11.91 -10.90
N GLN A 158 17.05 -12.50 -10.37
CA GLN A 158 15.80 -12.65 -11.11
C GLN A 158 14.85 -11.45 -10.96
N MET A 159 14.82 -10.81 -9.80
CA MET A 159 13.89 -9.70 -9.54
C MET A 159 14.00 -8.52 -10.53
N PRO A 160 15.21 -8.08 -10.94
CA PRO A 160 15.32 -7.03 -11.96
C PRO A 160 14.70 -7.44 -13.31
N LYS A 161 14.81 -8.71 -13.70
CA LYS A 161 14.23 -9.24 -14.94
C LYS A 161 12.70 -9.27 -14.83
N LEU A 162 12.17 -9.80 -13.75
CA LEU A 162 10.72 -9.82 -13.48
C LEU A 162 10.12 -8.41 -13.47
N ARG A 163 10.83 -7.45 -12.88
CA ARG A 163 10.43 -6.05 -12.91
C ARG A 163 10.39 -5.50 -14.33
N GLN A 164 11.40 -5.78 -15.15
CA GLN A 164 11.43 -5.33 -16.54
C GLN A 164 10.27 -5.94 -17.35
N GLU A 165 9.97 -7.22 -17.16
CA GLU A 165 8.84 -7.90 -17.79
C GLU A 165 7.51 -7.28 -17.35
N TRP A 166 7.36 -6.96 -16.06
CA TRP A 166 6.17 -6.28 -15.52
C TRP A 166 6.01 -4.89 -16.15
N GLU A 167 7.08 -4.09 -16.24
CA GLU A 167 7.03 -2.77 -16.85
C GLU A 167 6.58 -2.84 -18.31
N ALA A 168 7.12 -3.78 -19.09
CA ALA A 168 6.71 -3.99 -20.49
C ALA A 168 5.23 -4.38 -20.57
N ARG A 169 4.77 -5.29 -19.71
CA ARG A 169 3.36 -5.68 -19.66
C ARG A 169 2.45 -4.54 -19.24
N ARG A 170 2.86 -3.75 -18.23
CA ARG A 170 2.10 -2.58 -17.79
C ARG A 170 1.95 -1.56 -18.92
N GLN A 171 3.02 -1.27 -19.67
CA GLN A 171 2.95 -0.38 -20.83
C GLN A 171 1.95 -0.87 -21.88
N ALA A 172 1.91 -2.16 -22.16
CA ALA A 172 0.92 -2.74 -23.07
C ALA A 172 -0.51 -2.57 -22.56
N LEU A 173 -0.75 -2.77 -21.24
CA LEU A 173 -2.06 -2.56 -20.61
C LEU A 173 -2.49 -1.09 -20.59
N VAL A 174 -1.55 -0.16 -20.46
CA VAL A 174 -1.82 1.28 -20.60
C VAL A 174 -2.19 1.62 -22.04
N ALA A 175 -1.44 1.08 -23.00
CA ALA A 175 -1.70 1.31 -24.42
C ALA A 175 -3.05 0.74 -24.89
N SER A 176 -3.53 -0.36 -24.28
CA SER A 176 -4.88 -0.93 -24.55
C SER A 176 -6.00 -0.21 -23.80
N GLY A 177 -5.70 0.66 -22.83
CA GLY A 177 -6.68 1.33 -21.99
C GLY A 177 -7.16 0.52 -20.76
N ASP A 178 -6.54 -0.63 -20.49
CA ASP A 178 -6.89 -1.50 -19.34
C ASP A 178 -6.29 -0.99 -18.02
N LEU A 179 -5.26 -0.15 -18.09
CA LEU A 179 -4.66 0.50 -16.92
C LEU A 179 -4.49 2.01 -17.16
N PRO A 180 -4.59 2.82 -16.10
CA PRO A 180 -4.29 4.25 -16.20
C PRO A 180 -2.77 4.46 -16.43
N GLU A 181 -2.42 5.57 -17.10
CA GLU A 181 -1.03 5.96 -17.32
C GLU A 181 -0.30 6.21 -16.00
N GLU A 182 -0.94 6.97 -15.10
CA GLU A 182 -0.41 7.25 -13.76
C GLU A 182 -0.62 6.05 -12.83
N ARG A 183 0.40 5.72 -12.03
CA ARG A 183 0.27 4.72 -10.97
C ARG A 183 -0.40 5.30 -9.73
N PRO A 184 -1.19 4.50 -8.99
CA PRO A 184 -1.64 4.91 -7.67
C PRO A 184 -0.44 5.32 -6.81
N GLY A 185 -0.50 6.50 -6.19
CA GLY A 185 0.59 7.03 -5.36
C GLY A 185 1.62 7.87 -6.10
N GLN A 186 1.72 7.80 -7.41
CA GLN A 186 2.64 8.63 -8.17
C GLN A 186 2.30 10.12 -8.01
N ARG A 187 3.30 10.92 -7.59
CA ARG A 187 3.11 12.39 -7.49
C ARG A 187 3.07 12.97 -8.90
N ARG A 188 2.05 13.78 -9.19
CA ARG A 188 2.13 14.69 -10.33
C ARG A 188 3.23 15.70 -10.04
N HIS A 189 4.29 15.70 -10.82
CA HIS A 189 5.19 16.85 -10.84
C HIS A 189 4.42 18.01 -11.50
N PRO A 190 4.35 19.18 -10.83
CA PRO A 190 3.74 20.38 -11.42
C PRO A 190 4.49 20.85 -12.64
#